data_2562802c67a846e0d50cf44211a7984b
#
_entry.id   2562802c67a846e0d50cf44211a7984b
#
_cell.length_a   1.000
_cell.length_b   1.000
_cell.length_c   1.000
_cell.angle_alpha   90.00
_cell.angle_beta   90.00
_cell.angle_gamma   90.00
#
_symmetry.space_group_name_H-M   'P 1'
#
loop_
_entity.id
_entity.type
_entity.pdbx_description
1 polymer ?
#
loop_
_entity_poly.entity_id
_entity_poly.type
_entity_poly.pdbx_seq_one_letter_code
_entity_poly.pdbx_strand_id
1 'polypeptide(L)'
;MFSKLKAELDAVMARDPAARSRAEVYFLYSGFKAVRSYRKANWFFRHNMKFIARYISQRARRKTGIEIHPGATIGKNLFIDHGMGVVIGETTVIGDNCTLYQGVTLGGTGKDQGKRHPTLGNDVLVGAGAKVL
;
A
#
# COMPACT_ATOMS: atom_id res chain seq x y z
N MET A 1 -5.61 -3.51 -19.79
CA MET A 1 -4.83 -2.57 -18.95
C MET A 1 -5.66 -1.38 -18.47
N PHE A 2 -6.29 -0.64 -19.39
CA PHE A 2 -7.13 0.51 -19.00
C PHE A 2 -8.36 0.12 -18.18
N SER A 3 -8.98 -1.03 -18.47
CA SER A 3 -10.15 -1.51 -17.71
C SER A 3 -9.79 -1.81 -16.25
N LYS A 4 -8.61 -2.38 -16.02
CA LYS A 4 -8.13 -2.65 -14.66
C LYS A 4 -7.86 -1.33 -13.90
N LEU A 5 -7.20 -0.39 -14.55
CA LEU A 5 -6.95 0.93 -13.96
C LEU A 5 -8.24 1.64 -13.62
N LYS A 6 -9.21 1.63 -14.54
CA LYS A 6 -10.52 2.23 -14.31
C LYS A 6 -11.21 1.59 -13.11
N ALA A 7 -11.18 0.27 -13.00
CA ALA A 7 -11.79 -0.43 -11.88
C ALA A 7 -11.12 -0.06 -10.54
N GLU A 8 -9.81 0.06 -10.53
CA GLU A 8 -9.08 0.48 -9.33
C GLU A 8 -9.44 1.92 -8.91
N LEU A 9 -9.54 2.83 -9.88
CA LEU A 9 -9.96 4.21 -9.60
C LEU A 9 -11.39 4.27 -9.09
N ASP A 10 -12.29 3.51 -9.71
CA ASP A 10 -13.69 3.45 -9.28
C ASP A 10 -13.83 2.88 -7.86
N ALA A 11 -12.99 1.92 -7.49
CA ALA A 11 -12.99 1.36 -6.14
C ALA A 11 -12.63 2.43 -5.09
N VAL A 12 -11.68 3.31 -5.41
CA VAL A 12 -11.34 4.43 -4.52
C VAL A 12 -12.50 5.42 -4.42
N MET A 13 -13.08 5.77 -5.56
CA MET A 13 -14.21 6.72 -5.59
C MET A 13 -15.42 6.20 -4.83
N ALA A 14 -15.65 4.89 -4.84
CA ALA A 14 -16.74 4.29 -4.09
C ALA A 14 -16.54 4.37 -2.57
N ARG A 15 -15.30 4.44 -2.12
CA ARG A 15 -14.97 4.45 -0.68
C ARG A 15 -14.77 5.85 -0.11
N ASP A 16 -14.42 6.82 -0.95
CA ASP A 16 -14.12 8.18 -0.51
C ASP A 16 -15.16 9.15 -1.06
N PRO A 17 -16.07 9.64 -0.21
CA PRO A 17 -17.09 10.60 -0.65
C PRO A 17 -16.50 11.94 -1.11
N ALA A 18 -15.25 12.24 -0.74
CA ALA A 18 -14.57 13.47 -1.16
C ALA A 18 -13.97 13.36 -2.56
N ALA A 19 -13.83 12.16 -3.13
CA ALA A 19 -13.26 11.97 -4.45
C ALA A 19 -14.23 12.47 -5.54
N ARG A 20 -13.76 13.38 -6.38
CA ARG A 20 -14.60 14.06 -7.38
C ARG A 20 -14.47 13.48 -8.78
N SER A 21 -13.31 12.92 -9.11
CA SER A 21 -13.06 12.38 -10.44
C SER A 21 -11.94 11.34 -10.41
N ARG A 22 -11.91 10.50 -11.45
CA ARG A 22 -10.81 9.54 -11.62
C ARG A 22 -9.47 10.24 -11.77
N ALA A 23 -9.44 11.37 -12.48
CA ALA A 23 -8.21 12.15 -12.66
C ALA A 23 -7.67 12.66 -11.32
N GLU A 24 -8.54 13.15 -10.44
CA GLU A 24 -8.15 13.59 -9.10
C GLU A 24 -7.50 12.46 -8.32
N VAL A 25 -8.11 11.27 -8.30
CA VAL A 25 -7.57 10.11 -7.61
C VAL A 25 -6.20 9.72 -8.18
N TYR A 26 -6.12 9.62 -9.51
CA TYR A 26 -4.89 9.19 -10.18
C TYR A 26 -3.71 10.14 -9.88
N PHE A 27 -3.93 11.44 -9.96
CA PHE A 27 -2.85 12.41 -9.86
C PHE A 27 -2.60 12.92 -8.45
N LEU A 28 -3.60 12.94 -7.57
CA LEU A 28 -3.50 13.63 -6.29
C LEU A 28 -3.59 12.73 -5.07
N TYR A 29 -4.11 11.52 -5.18
CA TYR A 29 -4.25 10.63 -4.03
C TYR A 29 -2.93 9.89 -3.76
N SER A 30 -2.28 10.24 -2.66
CA SER A 30 -1.00 9.65 -2.27
C SER A 30 -1.09 8.14 -2.07
N GLY A 31 -2.16 7.66 -1.45
CA GLY A 31 -2.37 6.22 -1.24
C GLY A 31 -2.46 5.46 -2.55
N PHE A 32 -3.18 5.99 -3.53
CA PHE A 32 -3.29 5.37 -4.85
C PHE A 32 -1.92 5.30 -5.54
N LYS A 33 -1.17 6.40 -5.50
CA LYS A 33 0.18 6.45 -6.08
C LYS A 33 1.13 5.45 -5.40
N ALA A 34 1.05 5.36 -4.08
CA ALA A 34 1.92 4.47 -3.32
C ALA A 34 1.65 3.01 -3.67
N VAL A 35 0.38 2.61 -3.77
CA VAL A 35 0.02 1.25 -4.13
C VAL A 35 0.46 0.91 -5.56
N ARG A 36 0.30 1.83 -6.50
CA ARG A 36 0.77 1.60 -7.87
C ARG A 36 2.29 1.45 -7.94
N SER A 37 3.02 2.29 -7.22
CA SER A 37 4.48 2.16 -7.13
C SER A 37 4.88 0.82 -6.49
N TYR A 38 4.15 0.42 -5.44
CA TYR A 38 4.36 -0.88 -4.82
C TYR A 38 4.19 -2.03 -5.83
N ARG A 39 3.16 -1.98 -6.68
CA ARG A 39 2.95 -3.05 -7.68
C ARG A 39 4.16 -3.20 -8.60
N LYS A 40 4.74 -2.09 -9.06
CA LYS A 40 5.96 -2.11 -9.88
C LYS A 40 7.14 -2.64 -9.08
N ALA A 41 7.35 -2.14 -7.88
CA ALA A 41 8.46 -2.57 -7.03
C ALA A 41 8.36 -4.07 -6.69
N ASN A 42 7.15 -4.55 -6.41
CA ASN A 42 6.89 -5.95 -6.11
C ASN A 42 7.23 -6.84 -7.30
N TRP A 43 6.92 -6.41 -8.52
CA TRP A 43 7.30 -7.17 -9.72
C TRP A 43 8.81 -7.35 -9.79
N PHE A 44 9.59 -6.27 -9.61
CA PHE A 44 11.04 -6.36 -9.61
C PHE A 44 11.55 -7.24 -8.46
N PHE A 45 10.95 -7.12 -7.30
CA PHE A 45 11.34 -7.91 -6.13
C PHE A 45 11.17 -9.40 -6.40
N ARG A 46 10.04 -9.78 -7.00
CA ARG A 46 9.75 -11.18 -7.34
C ARG A 46 10.65 -11.74 -8.46
N HIS A 47 11.21 -10.86 -9.30
CA HIS A 47 12.13 -11.23 -10.36
C HIS A 47 13.58 -11.09 -9.93
N ASN A 48 13.83 -11.12 -8.63
CA ASN A 48 15.17 -11.10 -8.03
C ASN A 48 15.98 -9.84 -8.34
N MET A 49 15.30 -8.73 -8.62
CA MET A 49 15.91 -7.41 -8.82
C MET A 49 15.61 -6.53 -7.60
N LYS A 50 16.16 -6.92 -6.46
CA LYS A 50 15.77 -6.34 -5.16
C LYS A 50 16.27 -4.92 -4.97
N PHE A 51 17.42 -4.57 -5.53
CA PHE A 51 17.92 -3.20 -5.44
C PHE A 51 16.98 -2.21 -6.14
N ILE A 52 16.59 -2.54 -7.38
CA ILE A 52 15.66 -1.72 -8.15
C ILE A 52 14.32 -1.62 -7.44
N ALA A 53 13.83 -2.73 -6.90
CA ALA A 53 12.57 -2.76 -6.15
C ALA A 53 12.63 -1.80 -4.96
N ARG A 54 13.70 -1.85 -4.19
CA ARG A 54 13.89 -0.95 -3.04
C ARG A 54 14.03 0.51 -3.46
N TYR A 55 14.71 0.77 -4.57
CA TYR A 55 14.82 2.14 -5.10
C TYR A 55 13.44 2.71 -5.41
N ILE A 56 12.60 1.95 -6.11
CA ILE A 56 11.24 2.38 -6.43
C ILE A 56 10.44 2.63 -5.15
N SER A 57 10.54 1.72 -4.20
CA SER A 57 9.85 1.83 -2.91
C SER A 57 10.26 3.10 -2.15
N GLN A 58 11.55 3.37 -2.06
CA GLN A 58 12.06 4.54 -1.33
C GLN A 58 11.72 5.85 -2.05
N ARG A 59 11.72 5.84 -3.38
CA ARG A 59 11.28 7.00 -4.15
C ARG A 59 9.79 7.29 -3.89
N ALA A 60 8.95 6.27 -3.90
CA ALA A 60 7.53 6.41 -3.60
C ALA A 60 7.32 6.95 -2.18
N ARG A 61 8.09 6.45 -1.20
CA ARG A 61 8.04 6.95 0.17
C ARG A 61 8.29 8.45 0.24
N ARG A 62 9.33 8.94 -0.45
CA ARG A 62 9.63 10.37 -0.46
C ARG A 62 8.52 11.19 -1.09
N LYS A 63 7.87 10.68 -2.12
CA LYS A 63 6.80 11.40 -2.84
C LYS A 63 5.46 11.37 -2.13
N THR A 64 5.16 10.28 -1.44
CA THR A 64 3.82 10.05 -0.88
C THR A 64 3.76 10.10 0.63
N GLY A 65 4.89 9.97 1.32
CA GLY A 65 4.91 9.79 2.77
C GLY A 65 4.50 8.40 3.22
N ILE A 66 4.37 7.44 2.30
CA ILE A 66 3.92 6.07 2.55
C ILE A 66 5.04 5.11 2.17
N GLU A 67 5.42 4.28 3.13
CA GLU A 67 6.44 3.25 2.91
C GLU A 67 5.78 1.89 2.78
N ILE A 68 5.90 1.27 1.61
CA ILE A 68 5.46 -0.11 1.39
C ILE A 68 6.67 -0.91 0.92
N HIS A 69 7.09 -1.89 1.73
CA HIS A 69 8.20 -2.73 1.32
C HIS A 69 7.80 -3.57 0.09
N PRO A 70 8.65 -3.67 -0.92
CA PRO A 70 8.28 -4.38 -2.16
C PRO A 70 8.04 -5.87 -1.97
N GLY A 71 8.53 -6.46 -0.88
CA GLY A 71 8.30 -7.86 -0.56
C GLY A 71 6.94 -8.16 0.04
N ALA A 72 6.18 -7.14 0.46
CA ALA A 72 4.84 -7.36 1.01
C ALA A 72 3.91 -8.03 -0.01
N THR A 73 2.93 -8.77 0.48
CA THR A 73 1.90 -9.40 -0.35
C THR A 73 0.58 -8.68 -0.12
N ILE A 74 0.08 -7.99 -1.13
CA ILE A 74 -1.12 -7.16 -1.01
C ILE A 74 -2.14 -7.60 -2.05
N GLY A 75 -3.35 -7.88 -1.58
CA GLY A 75 -4.48 -8.26 -2.43
C GLY A 75 -5.03 -7.08 -3.23
N LYS A 76 -6.28 -7.22 -3.70
CA LYS A 76 -6.93 -6.22 -4.56
C LYS A 76 -7.52 -5.09 -3.73
N ASN A 77 -7.56 -3.90 -4.32
CA ASN A 77 -8.30 -2.75 -3.81
C ASN A 77 -7.88 -2.31 -2.40
N LEU A 78 -6.57 -2.30 -2.13
CA LEU A 78 -6.09 -1.66 -0.90
C LEU A 78 -6.33 -0.15 -1.02
N PHE A 79 -7.08 0.41 -0.08
CA PHE A 79 -7.32 1.83 0.03
C PHE A 79 -6.54 2.40 1.22
N ILE A 80 -5.62 3.33 0.93
CA ILE A 80 -4.89 4.05 1.97
C ILE A 80 -5.40 5.48 1.96
N ASP A 81 -6.17 5.84 2.98
CA ASP A 81 -6.78 7.16 3.09
C ASP A 81 -5.85 8.10 3.87
N HIS A 82 -5.65 9.30 3.33
CA HIS A 82 -4.63 10.28 3.75
C HIS A 82 -3.22 9.72 3.59
N GLY A 83 -2.82 8.78 4.40
CA GLY A 83 -1.67 7.91 4.17
C GLY A 83 -0.36 8.37 4.79
N MET A 84 -0.20 9.63 5.16
CA MET A 84 1.08 10.11 5.70
C MET A 84 1.54 9.26 6.87
N GLY A 85 2.76 8.75 6.80
CA GLY A 85 3.36 7.96 7.88
C GLY A 85 2.98 6.49 7.90
N VAL A 86 2.25 5.99 6.91
CA VAL A 86 1.97 4.55 6.80
C VAL A 86 3.25 3.79 6.51
N VAL A 87 3.46 2.68 7.23
CA VAL A 87 4.60 1.78 7.03
C VAL A 87 4.08 0.35 6.92
N ILE A 88 4.40 -0.31 5.82
CA ILE A 88 4.06 -1.70 5.57
C ILE A 88 5.35 -2.50 5.37
N GLY A 89 5.61 -3.43 6.28
CA GLY A 89 6.85 -4.21 6.32
C GLY A 89 6.92 -5.34 5.30
N GLU A 90 8.11 -5.91 5.17
CA GLU A 90 8.48 -6.85 4.11
C GLU A 90 7.60 -8.10 4.05
N THR A 91 7.28 -8.71 5.19
CA THR A 91 6.55 -9.97 5.23
C THR A 91 5.07 -9.78 5.53
N THR A 92 4.57 -8.54 5.46
CA THR A 92 3.16 -8.25 5.64
C THR A 92 2.32 -8.91 4.55
N VAL A 93 1.18 -9.45 4.96
CA VAL A 93 0.17 -9.96 4.04
C VAL A 93 -1.12 -9.18 4.27
N ILE A 94 -1.67 -8.64 3.21
CA ILE A 94 -2.94 -7.89 3.24
C ILE A 94 -3.89 -8.54 2.25
N GLY A 95 -5.07 -8.91 2.73
CA GLY A 95 -6.12 -9.48 1.88
C GLY A 95 -6.76 -8.43 0.97
N ASP A 96 -7.93 -8.77 0.43
CA ASP A 96 -8.64 -7.90 -0.51
C ASP A 96 -9.49 -6.86 0.23
N ASN A 97 -9.66 -5.70 -0.39
CA ASN A 97 -10.59 -4.65 0.05
C ASN A 97 -10.30 -4.10 1.45
N CYS A 98 -9.03 -4.06 1.84
CA CYS A 98 -8.64 -3.47 3.12
C CYS A 98 -8.52 -1.96 3.03
N THR A 99 -8.66 -1.30 4.18
CA THR A 99 -8.52 0.17 4.31
C THR A 99 -7.55 0.48 5.43
N LEU A 100 -6.55 1.31 5.15
CA LEU A 100 -5.61 1.81 6.14
C LEU A 100 -5.69 3.33 6.19
N TYR A 101 -5.59 3.90 7.39
CA TYR A 101 -5.53 5.34 7.58
C TYR A 101 -4.09 5.79 7.84
N GLN A 102 -3.90 7.12 7.90
CA GLN A 102 -2.57 7.71 8.14
C GLN A 102 -1.95 7.20 9.45
N GLY A 103 -0.63 7.11 9.47
CA GLY A 103 0.11 6.73 10.65
C GLY A 103 0.05 5.27 11.03
N VAL A 104 -0.62 4.44 10.24
CA VAL A 104 -0.70 2.98 10.50
C VAL A 104 0.67 2.35 10.26
N THR A 105 1.10 1.50 11.19
CA THR A 105 2.30 0.69 11.04
C THR A 105 1.92 -0.78 11.06
N LEU A 106 2.25 -1.48 9.99
CA LEU A 106 2.21 -2.94 9.94
C LEU A 106 3.67 -3.39 10.00
N GLY A 107 4.15 -3.60 11.22
CA GLY A 107 5.56 -3.73 11.49
C GLY A 107 5.93 -5.01 12.20
N GLY A 108 7.23 -5.17 12.44
CA GLY A 108 7.78 -6.25 13.24
C GLY A 108 8.49 -5.71 14.46
N THR A 109 8.84 -6.61 15.38
CA THR A 109 9.56 -6.25 16.59
C THR A 109 11.06 -6.06 16.35
N GLY A 110 11.54 -6.39 15.15
CA GLY A 110 12.94 -6.22 14.77
C GLY A 110 13.86 -7.37 15.17
N LYS A 111 13.34 -8.40 15.81
CA LYS A 111 14.17 -9.50 16.33
C LYS A 111 14.12 -10.77 15.49
N ASP A 112 13.04 -10.99 14.75
CA ASP A 112 12.84 -12.22 14.00
C ASP A 112 13.20 -12.04 12.53
N GLN A 113 13.69 -13.12 11.91
CA GLN A 113 13.80 -13.25 10.46
C GLN A 113 12.62 -14.09 9.96
N GLY A 114 12.36 -14.08 8.68
CA GLY A 114 11.20 -14.75 8.11
C GLY A 114 9.91 -13.97 8.29
N LYS A 115 8.82 -14.67 8.57
CA LYS A 115 7.49 -14.04 8.73
C LYS A 115 7.43 -13.31 10.08
N ARG A 116 7.58 -12.00 10.05
CA ARG A 116 7.67 -11.15 11.24
C ARG A 116 6.72 -9.94 11.23
N HIS A 117 5.93 -9.80 10.18
CA HIS A 117 4.96 -8.72 10.03
C HIS A 117 3.54 -9.30 10.04
N PRO A 118 2.52 -8.48 10.36
CA PRO A 118 1.17 -8.99 10.51
C PRO A 118 0.54 -9.46 9.21
N THR A 119 -0.51 -10.25 9.35
CA THR A 119 -1.38 -10.66 8.25
C THR A 119 -2.78 -10.11 8.51
N LEU A 120 -3.29 -9.35 7.54
CA LEU A 120 -4.67 -8.86 7.54
C LEU A 120 -5.52 -9.72 6.61
N GLY A 121 -6.69 -10.12 7.08
CA GLY A 121 -7.66 -10.80 6.22
C GLY A 121 -8.31 -9.84 5.22
N ASN A 122 -9.41 -10.29 4.60
CA ASN A 122 -10.17 -9.45 3.68
C ASN A 122 -11.05 -8.45 4.45
N ASP A 123 -11.31 -7.31 3.83
CA ASP A 123 -12.24 -6.31 4.34
C ASP A 123 -11.86 -5.74 5.72
N VAL A 124 -10.57 -5.77 6.06
CA VAL A 124 -10.07 -5.25 7.33
C VAL A 124 -9.85 -3.74 7.23
N LEU A 125 -10.32 -3.00 8.22
CA LEU A 125 -10.06 -1.57 8.37
C LEU A 125 -9.12 -1.35 9.56
N VAL A 126 -8.03 -0.64 9.34
CA VAL A 126 -7.08 -0.29 10.40
C VAL A 126 -7.13 1.21 10.62
N GLY A 127 -7.52 1.63 11.81
CA GLY A 127 -7.72 3.03 12.16
C GLY A 127 -6.43 3.84 12.25
N ALA A 128 -6.59 5.16 12.21
CA ALA A 128 -5.47 6.09 12.21
C ALA A 128 -4.50 5.86 13.37
N GLY A 129 -3.21 5.83 13.06
CA GLY A 129 -2.15 5.71 14.06
C GLY A 129 -1.98 4.34 14.69
N ALA A 130 -2.74 3.33 14.28
CA ALA A 130 -2.63 1.99 14.86
C ALA A 130 -1.27 1.34 14.56
N LYS A 131 -0.74 0.66 15.56
CA LYS A 131 0.50 -0.10 15.44
C LYS A 131 0.16 -1.58 15.55
N VAL A 132 0.28 -2.30 14.46
CA VAL A 132 0.05 -3.75 14.41
C VAL A 132 1.39 -4.42 14.21
N LEU A 133 1.78 -5.25 15.18
CA LEU A 133 3.10 -5.89 15.18
C LEU A 133 3.00 -7.41 15.16
#